data_51b851f4ca0a292221cd3b110ea89a5c
#
_entry.id   51b851f4ca0a292221cd3b110ea89a5c
#
_cell.length_a   1.000
_cell.length_b   1.000
_cell.length_c   1.000
_cell.angle_alpha   90.00
_cell.angle_beta   90.00
_cell.angle_gamma   90.00
#
_symmetry.space_group_name_H-M   'P 1'
#
loop_
_entity.id
_entity.type
_entity.pdbx_description
1 polymer ?
#
loop_
_entity_poly.entity_id
_entity_poly.type
_entity_poly.pdbx_seq_one_letter_code
_entity_poly.pdbx_strand_id
1 'polypeptide(L)'
;MAWLNSQLNFIYKQLIPHIETLREKDAVRVIHCGDVFDSRSTISTYVASKVVQAFKDIRKVCDEFVIVCGNHDFYSPNSDTINTVKLFMSNLDIVIVDQQIYETEQHAFVPWYVWQDGCFKTKAKYVFCHADIMMEQIPSSCYSKTIFSGHIHTPNCNTKKKLYNLGSCYSLNFADSNQYRGYYVISSGEPIFYCNNTSIKFHRLYNDEILKCNITSLNQEDYVELYVSEANMASEEYIAVIKKFTERFNHLWIIPQVISSSDTINEGFTGYNLENIVEDIIPNELLPYYDKVKAKIKSQN
;
A
#
# COMPACT_ATOMS: atom_id res chain seq x y z
N MET A 1 2.73 -15.00 -8.75
CA MET A 1 2.96 -14.48 -10.14
C MET A 1 1.84 -13.57 -10.62
N ALA A 2 0.56 -13.94 -10.46
CA ALA A 2 -0.58 -13.12 -10.92
C ALA A 2 -0.57 -11.70 -10.35
N TRP A 3 -0.29 -11.54 -9.07
CA TRP A 3 -0.26 -10.24 -8.40
C TRP A 3 0.84 -9.30 -8.94
N LEU A 4 2.09 -9.76 -9.09
CA LEU A 4 3.15 -8.96 -9.70
C LEU A 4 2.81 -8.57 -11.15
N ASN A 5 2.25 -9.51 -11.93
CA ASN A 5 1.83 -9.21 -13.29
C ASN A 5 0.72 -8.14 -13.32
N SER A 6 -0.16 -8.14 -12.34
CA SER A 6 -1.20 -7.12 -12.18
C SER A 6 -0.60 -5.73 -11.95
N GLN A 7 0.40 -5.61 -11.08
CA GLN A 7 1.11 -4.35 -10.84
C GLN A 7 1.86 -3.87 -12.10
N LEU A 8 2.53 -4.79 -12.80
CA LEU A 8 3.16 -4.48 -14.07
C LEU A 8 2.14 -4.07 -15.15
N ASN A 9 0.94 -4.66 -15.16
CA ASN A 9 -0.14 -4.23 -16.04
C ASN A 9 -0.54 -2.78 -15.81
N PHE A 10 -0.60 -2.33 -14.55
CA PHE A 10 -0.85 -0.92 -14.26
C PHE A 10 0.22 -0.02 -14.90
N ILE A 11 1.50 -0.38 -14.74
CA ILE A 11 2.61 0.40 -15.29
C ILE A 11 2.54 0.44 -16.82
N TYR A 12 2.41 -0.71 -17.47
CA TYR A 12 2.51 -0.80 -18.93
C TYR A 12 1.20 -0.46 -19.68
N LYS A 13 0.03 -0.69 -19.09
CA LYS A 13 -1.25 -0.47 -19.76
C LYS A 13 -1.94 0.82 -19.36
N GLN A 14 -1.53 1.46 -18.28
CA GLN A 14 -2.15 2.70 -17.82
C GLN A 14 -1.14 3.83 -17.59
N LEU A 15 -0.10 3.63 -16.75
CA LEU A 15 0.79 4.69 -16.35
C LEU A 15 1.68 5.18 -17.52
N ILE A 16 2.40 4.29 -18.19
CA ILE A 16 3.27 4.64 -19.33
C ILE A 16 2.47 5.31 -20.46
N PRO A 17 1.35 4.76 -20.97
CA PRO A 17 0.55 5.44 -22.00
C PRO A 17 0.05 6.82 -21.58
N HIS A 18 -0.29 6.99 -20.30
CA HIS A 18 -0.71 8.30 -19.82
C HIS A 18 0.47 9.30 -19.77
N ILE A 19 1.66 8.88 -19.34
CA ILE A 19 2.87 9.71 -19.37
C ILE A 19 3.17 10.16 -20.82
N GLU A 20 3.13 9.25 -21.78
CA GLU A 20 3.33 9.57 -23.20
C GLU A 20 2.32 10.62 -23.70
N THR A 21 1.04 10.46 -23.36
CA THR A 21 0.00 11.45 -23.69
C THR A 21 0.24 12.83 -23.06
N LEU A 22 0.72 12.86 -21.81
CA LEU A 22 1.07 14.12 -21.13
C LEU A 22 2.28 14.77 -21.78
N ARG A 23 3.29 13.97 -22.16
CA ARG A 23 4.54 14.43 -22.78
C ARG A 23 4.35 15.04 -24.16
N GLU A 24 3.29 14.68 -24.89
CA GLU A 24 2.91 15.34 -26.13
C GLU A 24 2.57 16.83 -25.94
N LYS A 25 2.21 17.24 -24.72
CA LYS A 25 1.72 18.58 -24.39
C LYS A 25 2.75 19.42 -23.65
N ASP A 26 3.53 18.79 -22.75
CA ASP A 26 4.50 19.47 -21.91
C ASP A 26 5.56 18.48 -21.40
N ALA A 27 6.67 18.99 -20.87
CA ALA A 27 7.68 18.17 -20.23
C ALA A 27 7.13 17.46 -18.97
N VAL A 28 7.41 16.17 -18.84
CA VAL A 28 6.88 15.33 -17.76
C VAL A 28 7.98 14.86 -16.82
N ARG A 29 7.85 15.21 -15.55
CA ARG A 29 8.63 14.63 -14.45
C ARG A 29 7.81 13.57 -13.73
N VAL A 30 8.35 12.36 -13.62
CA VAL A 30 7.79 11.31 -12.77
C VAL A 30 8.43 11.36 -11.40
N ILE A 31 7.63 11.30 -10.33
CA ILE A 31 8.13 11.34 -8.95
C ILE A 31 7.58 10.13 -8.21
N HIS A 32 8.46 9.31 -7.67
CA HIS A 32 8.16 8.19 -6.78
C HIS A 32 8.50 8.58 -5.35
N CYS A 33 7.52 8.58 -4.46
CA CYS A 33 7.69 9.04 -3.09
C CYS A 33 8.01 7.90 -2.11
N GLY A 34 8.92 7.00 -2.48
CA GLY A 34 9.57 6.04 -1.58
C GLY A 34 8.89 4.68 -1.48
N ASP A 35 9.55 3.79 -0.75
CA ASP A 35 9.16 2.40 -0.52
C ASP A 35 8.96 1.63 -1.84
N VAL A 36 10.04 1.60 -2.65
CA VAL A 36 10.05 0.85 -3.92
C VAL A 36 9.88 -0.64 -3.70
N PHE A 37 10.45 -1.15 -2.60
CA PHE A 37 10.32 -2.53 -2.16
C PHE A 37 9.74 -2.59 -0.74
N ASP A 38 8.82 -3.52 -0.51
CA ASP A 38 8.21 -3.74 0.81
C ASP A 38 9.24 -4.28 1.82
N SER A 39 10.07 -5.24 1.42
CA SER A 39 11.09 -5.85 2.29
C SER A 39 12.42 -5.10 2.21
N ARG A 40 12.99 -4.79 3.37
CA ARG A 40 14.30 -4.12 3.49
C ARG A 40 15.49 -5.04 3.22
N SER A 41 15.38 -6.32 3.57
CA SER A 41 16.50 -7.27 3.61
C SER A 41 16.37 -8.44 2.65
N THR A 42 15.16 -8.77 2.21
CA THR A 42 14.90 -9.95 1.38
C THR A 42 14.11 -9.55 0.14
N ILE A 43 14.80 -9.42 -0.99
CA ILE A 43 14.18 -9.06 -2.27
C ILE A 43 14.45 -10.19 -3.26
N SER A 44 13.38 -10.75 -3.83
CA SER A 44 13.52 -11.73 -4.90
C SER A 44 14.21 -11.10 -6.11
N THR A 45 15.25 -11.74 -6.62
CA THR A 45 15.97 -11.28 -7.82
C THR A 45 15.05 -11.17 -9.04
N TYR A 46 14.05 -12.05 -9.13
CA TYR A 46 13.04 -11.98 -10.18
C TYR A 46 12.20 -10.70 -10.05
N VAL A 47 11.71 -10.38 -8.85
CA VAL A 47 10.94 -9.14 -8.59
C VAL A 47 11.81 -7.92 -8.87
N ALA A 48 13.03 -7.88 -8.32
CA ALA A 48 13.97 -6.78 -8.56
C ALA A 48 14.20 -6.54 -10.05
N SER A 49 14.46 -7.62 -10.83
CA SER A 49 14.65 -7.52 -12.29
C SER A 49 13.43 -6.91 -12.99
N LYS A 50 12.20 -7.29 -12.59
CA LYS A 50 10.96 -6.74 -13.20
C LYS A 50 10.74 -5.28 -12.83
N VAL A 51 11.01 -4.89 -11.58
CA VAL A 51 10.88 -3.51 -11.12
C VAL A 51 11.92 -2.62 -11.82
N VAL A 52 13.18 -3.03 -11.87
CA VAL A 52 14.25 -2.31 -12.58
C VAL A 52 13.89 -2.10 -14.05
N GLN A 53 13.38 -3.15 -14.74
CA GLN A 53 12.95 -3.02 -16.12
C GLN A 53 11.79 -2.03 -16.28
N ALA A 54 10.77 -2.11 -15.41
CA ALA A 54 9.63 -1.20 -15.44
C ALA A 54 10.06 0.26 -15.23
N PHE A 55 10.97 0.53 -14.27
CA PHE A 55 11.48 1.88 -14.02
C PHE A 55 12.33 2.40 -15.18
N LYS A 56 13.14 1.53 -15.80
CA LYS A 56 13.85 1.85 -17.03
C LYS A 56 12.90 2.24 -18.17
N ASP A 57 11.76 1.56 -18.27
CA ASP A 57 10.77 1.85 -19.33
C ASP A 57 9.99 3.12 -19.03
N ILE A 58 9.63 3.41 -17.77
CA ILE A 58 9.09 4.71 -17.35
C ILE A 58 10.06 5.84 -17.69
N ARG A 59 11.36 5.67 -17.37
CA ARG A 59 12.38 6.72 -17.64
C ARG A 59 12.52 7.06 -19.11
N LYS A 60 12.27 6.14 -20.02
CA LYS A 60 12.31 6.39 -21.47
C LYS A 60 11.20 7.33 -21.95
N VAL A 61 10.07 7.32 -21.30
CA VAL A 61 8.85 8.06 -21.70
C VAL A 61 8.66 9.37 -20.95
N CYS A 62 9.46 9.68 -19.93
CA CYS A 62 9.44 10.95 -19.21
C CYS A 62 10.74 11.75 -19.41
N ASP A 63 10.73 13.03 -19.08
CA ASP A 63 11.91 13.91 -19.22
C ASP A 63 12.82 13.81 -18.00
N GLU A 64 12.25 13.59 -16.81
CA GLU A 64 12.98 13.35 -15.58
C GLU A 64 12.24 12.32 -14.72
N PHE A 65 12.99 11.44 -14.04
CA PHE A 65 12.45 10.52 -13.05
C PHE A 65 13.18 10.70 -11.73
N VAL A 66 12.45 11.02 -10.67
CA VAL A 66 13.00 11.23 -9.32
C VAL A 66 12.41 10.19 -8.38
N ILE A 67 13.25 9.54 -7.57
CA ILE A 67 12.84 8.66 -6.48
C ILE A 67 13.26 9.30 -5.17
N VAL A 68 12.29 9.62 -4.31
CA VAL A 68 12.50 10.04 -2.93
C VAL A 68 12.51 8.80 -2.06
N CYS A 69 13.63 8.47 -1.42
CA CYS A 69 13.73 7.23 -0.66
C CYS A 69 12.87 7.25 0.61
N GLY A 70 12.08 6.19 0.79
CA GLY A 70 11.28 5.91 1.97
C GLY A 70 12.04 5.06 3.01
N ASN A 71 11.35 4.72 4.09
CA ASN A 71 11.97 3.97 5.19
C ASN A 71 12.25 2.50 4.86
N HIS A 72 11.50 1.88 3.92
CA HIS A 72 11.76 0.51 3.45
C HIS A 72 12.87 0.41 2.40
N ASP A 73 13.26 1.53 1.79
CA ASP A 73 14.36 1.57 0.82
C ASP A 73 15.75 1.43 1.48
N PHE A 74 15.83 1.55 2.80
CA PHE A 74 17.04 1.37 3.58
C PHE A 74 17.06 0.03 4.30
N TYR A 75 18.24 -0.61 4.36
CA TYR A 75 18.42 -1.89 5.03
C TYR A 75 18.02 -1.86 6.52
N SER A 76 18.35 -0.79 7.22
CA SER A 76 18.06 -0.61 8.64
C SER A 76 17.28 0.68 8.88
N PRO A 77 16.29 0.70 9.77
CA PRO A 77 15.58 1.93 10.15
C PRO A 77 16.49 2.95 10.87
N ASN A 78 17.65 2.50 11.36
CA ASN A 78 18.60 3.32 12.12
C ASN A 78 19.90 3.64 11.33
N SER A 79 19.96 3.33 10.03
CA SER A 79 21.14 3.51 9.22
C SER A 79 20.76 3.79 7.77
N ASP A 80 21.31 4.87 7.23
CA ASP A 80 21.14 5.32 5.84
C ASP A 80 22.24 4.80 4.88
N THR A 81 23.12 3.89 5.36
CA THR A 81 24.34 3.49 4.63
C THR A 81 24.07 2.55 3.47
N ILE A 82 23.04 1.69 3.58
CA ILE A 82 22.70 0.70 2.54
C ILE A 82 21.29 0.98 2.04
N ASN A 83 21.20 1.36 0.76
CA ASN A 83 19.96 1.72 0.09
C ASN A 83 19.71 0.76 -1.07
N THR A 84 18.57 0.06 -1.03
CA THR A 84 18.19 -0.94 -2.03
C THR A 84 17.89 -0.30 -3.40
N VAL A 85 17.36 0.92 -3.43
CA VAL A 85 17.09 1.64 -4.68
C VAL A 85 18.41 1.96 -5.38
N LYS A 86 19.40 2.49 -4.66
CA LYS A 86 20.76 2.71 -5.22
C LYS A 86 21.40 1.42 -5.70
N LEU A 87 21.27 0.34 -4.93
CA LEU A 87 21.86 -0.95 -5.28
C LEU A 87 21.35 -1.46 -6.64
N PHE A 88 20.06 -1.34 -6.90
CA PHE A 88 19.45 -1.88 -8.11
C PHE A 88 19.34 -0.88 -9.27
N MET A 89 19.30 0.42 -9.00
CA MET A 89 18.91 1.44 -9.99
C MET A 89 19.95 2.51 -10.25
N SER A 90 21.14 2.47 -9.63
CA SER A 90 22.19 3.46 -9.82
C SER A 90 22.69 3.60 -11.28
N ASN A 91 22.51 2.57 -12.09
CA ASN A 91 22.86 2.57 -13.52
C ASN A 91 21.74 3.10 -14.43
N LEU A 92 20.58 3.45 -13.86
CA LEU A 92 19.51 4.09 -14.60
C LEU A 92 19.68 5.61 -14.52
N ASP A 93 19.26 6.31 -15.56
CA ASP A 93 19.23 7.77 -15.57
C ASP A 93 18.04 8.29 -14.72
N ILE A 94 18.11 8.03 -13.41
CA ILE A 94 17.09 8.37 -12.41
C ILE A 94 17.76 9.11 -11.26
N VAL A 95 17.16 10.21 -10.82
CA VAL A 95 17.62 10.96 -9.65
C VAL A 95 17.16 10.22 -8.38
N ILE A 96 18.09 9.68 -7.60
CA ILE A 96 17.80 8.98 -6.33
C ILE A 96 18.14 9.91 -5.18
N VAL A 97 17.12 10.30 -4.42
CA VAL A 97 17.22 11.24 -3.28
C VAL A 97 17.14 10.44 -2.00
N ASP A 98 18.28 10.24 -1.32
CA ASP A 98 18.37 9.34 -0.15
C ASP A 98 18.94 9.98 1.12
N GLN A 99 20.01 10.77 1.06
CA GLN A 99 20.69 11.32 2.22
C GLN A 99 20.58 12.84 2.36
N GLN A 100 20.30 13.52 1.27
CA GLN A 100 20.22 14.98 1.23
C GLN A 100 19.02 15.42 0.42
N ILE A 101 18.54 16.63 0.67
CA ILE A 101 17.50 17.23 -0.14
C ILE A 101 18.04 17.46 -1.56
N TYR A 102 17.26 17.07 -2.54
CA TYR A 102 17.41 17.55 -3.91
C TYR A 102 16.38 18.65 -4.14
N GLU A 103 16.81 19.83 -4.55
CA GLU A 103 15.94 20.99 -4.73
C GLU A 103 16.14 21.63 -6.10
N THR A 104 15.03 21.95 -6.74
CA THR A 104 14.95 22.80 -7.94
C THR A 104 14.22 24.09 -7.55
N GLU A 105 14.08 25.03 -8.48
CA GLU A 105 13.40 26.31 -8.21
C GLU A 105 11.98 26.13 -7.62
N GLN A 106 11.23 25.11 -8.07
CA GLN A 106 9.84 24.87 -7.72
C GLN A 106 9.63 23.68 -6.80
N HIS A 107 10.54 22.70 -6.76
CA HIS A 107 10.34 21.39 -6.13
C HIS A 107 11.47 21.06 -5.17
N ALA A 108 11.12 20.60 -3.98
CA ALA A 108 12.05 20.01 -3.01
C ALA A 108 11.68 18.53 -2.81
N PHE A 109 12.69 17.67 -2.89
CA PHE A 109 12.59 16.24 -2.69
C PHE A 109 13.31 15.89 -1.39
N VAL A 110 12.56 15.42 -0.38
CA VAL A 110 13.04 15.26 0.99
C VAL A 110 12.94 13.80 1.39
N PRO A 111 14.05 13.06 1.48
CA PRO A 111 14.04 11.66 1.82
C PRO A 111 13.67 11.43 3.28
N TRP A 112 13.27 10.18 3.62
CA TRP A 112 12.80 9.79 4.95
C TRP A 112 13.66 10.33 6.10
N TYR A 113 14.97 10.04 6.12
CA TYR A 113 15.84 10.46 7.23
C TYR A 113 15.93 11.98 7.41
N VAL A 114 15.96 12.73 6.31
CA VAL A 114 16.01 14.20 6.37
C VAL A 114 14.69 14.77 6.88
N TRP A 115 13.56 14.15 6.50
CA TRP A 115 12.26 14.54 7.03
C TRP A 115 12.15 14.27 8.52
N GLN A 116 12.58 13.09 8.99
CA GLN A 116 12.53 12.70 10.41
C GLN A 116 13.41 13.60 11.29
N ASP A 117 14.57 14.04 10.78
CA ASP A 117 15.42 15.02 11.48
C ASP A 117 14.75 16.40 11.61
N GLY A 118 13.86 16.77 10.70
CA GLY A 118 13.04 17.99 10.75
C GLY A 118 13.81 19.30 10.60
N CYS A 119 15.14 19.25 10.47
CA CYS A 119 16.05 20.43 10.51
C CYS A 119 16.38 21.00 9.13
N PHE A 120 15.57 20.76 8.11
CA PHE A 120 15.81 21.29 6.79
C PHE A 120 15.04 22.57 6.48
N LYS A 121 15.51 23.29 5.47
CA LYS A 121 14.86 24.50 4.95
C LYS A 121 14.69 24.35 3.44
N THR A 122 13.56 24.81 2.92
CA THR A 122 13.30 24.87 1.49
C THR A 122 12.58 26.16 1.08
N LYS A 123 12.90 26.67 -0.11
CA LYS A 123 12.19 27.78 -0.77
C LYS A 123 11.18 27.25 -1.80
N ALA A 124 11.25 25.99 -2.16
CA ALA A 124 10.38 25.37 -3.15
C ALA A 124 8.89 25.50 -2.80
N LYS A 125 8.04 25.58 -3.81
CA LYS A 125 6.59 25.66 -3.69
C LYS A 125 5.98 24.28 -3.37
N TYR A 126 6.53 23.24 -3.97
CA TYR A 126 6.09 21.84 -3.84
C TYR A 126 7.14 21.03 -3.11
N VAL A 127 6.71 20.24 -2.13
CA VAL A 127 7.59 19.34 -1.37
C VAL A 127 7.12 17.90 -1.59
N PHE A 128 8.03 17.04 -1.99
CA PHE A 128 7.81 15.60 -2.15
C PHE A 128 8.63 14.88 -1.09
N CYS A 129 7.97 14.06 -0.28
CA CYS A 129 8.61 13.39 0.84
C CYS A 129 8.05 11.97 1.05
N HIS A 130 8.56 11.31 2.08
CA HIS A 130 8.04 10.04 2.54
C HIS A 130 7.83 10.12 4.06
N ALA A 131 6.59 10.37 4.51
CA ALA A 131 6.26 10.61 5.92
C ALA A 131 4.75 10.55 6.17
N ASP A 132 4.31 10.36 7.40
CA ASP A 132 2.91 10.54 7.78
C ASP A 132 2.59 12.03 8.01
N ILE A 133 2.42 12.77 6.94
CA ILE A 133 2.15 14.22 6.96
C ILE A 133 0.80 14.59 7.58
N MET A 134 -0.06 13.64 7.87
CA MET A 134 -1.37 13.89 8.51
C MET A 134 -1.28 13.84 10.04
N MET A 135 -0.38 13.00 10.57
CA MET A 135 -0.22 12.76 12.00
C MET A 135 1.08 13.31 12.57
N GLU A 136 2.15 13.36 11.78
CA GLU A 136 3.45 13.88 12.21
C GLU A 136 3.52 15.41 12.20
N GLN A 137 4.48 15.96 12.93
CA GLN A 137 4.76 17.38 12.91
C GLN A 137 5.40 17.79 11.59
N ILE A 138 4.76 18.69 10.87
CA ILE A 138 5.31 19.24 9.63
C ILE A 138 6.42 20.24 9.97
N PRO A 139 7.61 20.12 9.34
CA PRO A 139 8.68 21.10 9.51
C PRO A 139 8.22 22.53 9.20
N SER A 140 8.62 23.48 10.02
CA SER A 140 8.14 24.88 9.92
C SER A 140 8.42 25.53 8.56
N SER A 141 9.50 25.15 7.90
CA SER A 141 9.83 25.60 6.54
C SER A 141 8.80 25.14 5.47
N CYS A 142 7.93 24.19 5.82
CA CYS A 142 6.94 23.60 4.92
C CYS A 142 5.49 24.07 5.14
N TYR A 143 5.18 24.88 6.18
CA TYR A 143 3.80 25.24 6.55
C TYR A 143 2.98 25.91 5.43
N SER A 144 3.62 26.64 4.53
CA SER A 144 2.93 27.32 3.41
C SER A 144 3.05 26.56 2.08
N LYS A 145 3.64 25.37 2.08
CA LYS A 145 3.94 24.60 0.90
C LYS A 145 2.83 23.63 0.55
N THR A 146 2.81 23.16 -0.70
CA THR A 146 2.01 22.01 -1.08
C THR A 146 2.89 20.77 -0.91
N ILE A 147 2.44 19.81 -0.09
CA ILE A 147 3.23 18.65 0.31
C ILE A 147 2.57 17.38 -0.25
N PHE A 148 3.36 16.57 -0.93
CA PHE A 148 3.00 15.25 -1.42
C PHE A 148 3.86 14.21 -0.72
N SER A 149 3.23 13.20 -0.10
CA SER A 149 3.94 12.19 0.65
C SER A 149 3.52 10.77 0.30
N GLY A 150 4.48 9.86 0.27
CA GLY A 150 4.27 8.43 0.37
C GLY A 150 4.03 7.98 1.82
N HIS A 151 4.49 6.76 2.20
CA HIS A 151 4.43 6.13 3.52
C HIS A 151 3.06 5.56 3.89
N ILE A 152 2.00 6.36 3.91
CA ILE A 152 0.66 5.87 4.23
C ILE A 152 -0.01 5.33 2.96
N HIS A 153 -0.41 4.06 2.96
CA HIS A 153 -0.91 3.38 1.77
C HIS A 153 -2.29 3.85 1.32
N THR A 154 -3.10 4.42 2.20
CA THR A 154 -4.42 4.94 1.86
C THR A 154 -4.32 6.38 1.37
N PRO A 155 -4.75 6.68 0.12
CA PRO A 155 -4.78 8.05 -0.37
C PRO A 155 -5.67 8.93 0.50
N ASN A 156 -5.18 10.10 0.87
CA ASN A 156 -5.92 11.08 1.65
C ASN A 156 -5.40 12.48 1.36
N CYS A 157 -6.25 13.49 1.44
CA CYS A 157 -5.81 14.86 1.25
C CYS A 157 -6.50 15.83 2.20
N ASN A 158 -5.76 16.85 2.59
CA ASN A 158 -6.29 18.03 3.24
C ASN A 158 -6.00 19.25 2.35
N THR A 159 -6.96 19.58 1.49
CA THR A 159 -6.81 20.65 0.49
C THR A 159 -6.62 22.02 1.12
N LYS A 160 -7.24 22.29 2.28
CA LYS A 160 -7.05 23.55 3.02
C LYS A 160 -5.62 23.75 3.48
N LYS A 161 -4.96 22.66 3.95
CA LYS A 161 -3.56 22.65 4.35
C LYS A 161 -2.60 22.32 3.21
N LYS A 162 -3.11 21.99 2.01
CA LYS A 162 -2.35 21.56 0.83
C LYS A 162 -1.48 20.32 1.09
N LEU A 163 -2.03 19.36 1.85
CA LEU A 163 -1.37 18.10 2.19
C LEU A 163 -2.01 16.98 1.38
N TYR A 164 -1.19 16.22 0.66
CA TYR A 164 -1.60 15.10 -0.18
C TYR A 164 -0.82 13.85 0.19
N ASN A 165 -1.47 12.93 0.89
CA ASN A 165 -0.97 11.59 1.07
C ASN A 165 -1.31 10.79 -0.19
N LEU A 166 -0.30 10.37 -0.94
CA LEU A 166 -0.47 9.80 -2.28
C LEU A 166 -1.14 8.43 -2.24
N GLY A 167 -0.88 7.66 -1.19
CA GLY A 167 -1.26 6.27 -1.12
C GLY A 167 -0.41 5.37 -2.01
N SER A 168 -0.69 4.07 -1.99
CA SER A 168 -0.09 3.12 -2.94
C SER A 168 -0.82 3.15 -4.28
N CYS A 169 -0.10 2.90 -5.37
CA CYS A 169 -0.69 2.88 -6.71
C CYS A 169 -1.64 1.69 -6.94
N TYR A 170 -1.56 0.63 -6.11
CA TYR A 170 -2.36 -0.59 -6.16
C TYR A 170 -2.63 -1.11 -4.75
N SER A 171 -3.67 -1.94 -4.62
CA SER A 171 -3.99 -2.57 -3.34
C SER A 171 -2.97 -3.64 -2.98
N LEU A 172 -2.57 -3.70 -1.70
CA LEU A 172 -1.55 -4.62 -1.20
C LEU A 172 -2.16 -5.83 -0.49
N ASN A 173 -3.27 -5.65 0.19
CA ASN A 173 -3.96 -6.68 0.96
C ASN A 173 -5.43 -6.29 1.24
N PHE A 174 -6.14 -7.11 2.02
CA PHE A 174 -7.53 -6.84 2.37
C PHE A 174 -7.75 -5.62 3.30
N ALA A 175 -6.74 -5.08 3.96
CA ALA A 175 -6.89 -3.79 4.65
C ALA A 175 -7.15 -2.64 3.68
N ASP A 176 -6.76 -2.82 2.41
CA ASP A 176 -6.96 -1.86 1.32
C ASP A 176 -8.27 -2.09 0.55
N SER A 177 -9.13 -3.00 1.03
CA SER A 177 -10.38 -3.35 0.35
C SER A 177 -11.29 -2.14 0.16
N ASN A 178 -11.97 -2.13 -0.99
CA ASN A 178 -12.97 -1.10 -1.34
C ASN A 178 -12.40 0.34 -1.38
N GLN A 179 -11.07 0.50 -1.49
CA GLN A 179 -10.42 1.80 -1.57
C GLN A 179 -9.93 2.10 -2.98
N TYR A 180 -9.97 3.38 -3.36
CA TYR A 180 -9.36 3.84 -4.59
C TYR A 180 -7.83 3.84 -4.45
N ARG A 181 -7.14 3.40 -5.50
CA ARG A 181 -5.69 3.42 -5.65
C ARG A 181 -5.32 4.10 -6.94
N GLY A 182 -4.14 4.72 -7.01
CA GLY A 182 -3.76 5.43 -8.22
C GLY A 182 -2.59 6.38 -8.00
N TYR A 183 -2.60 7.47 -8.74
CA TYR A 183 -1.54 8.48 -8.73
C TYR A 183 -2.10 9.88 -9.01
N TYR A 184 -1.33 10.88 -8.70
CA TYR A 184 -1.67 12.28 -8.98
C TYR A 184 -0.92 12.80 -10.20
N VAL A 185 -1.60 13.63 -10.99
CA VAL A 185 -0.99 14.49 -12.01
C VAL A 185 -1.08 15.92 -11.50
N ILE A 186 0.07 16.60 -11.50
CA ILE A 186 0.22 17.98 -11.03
C ILE A 186 0.62 18.81 -12.23
N SER A 187 -0.22 19.76 -12.61
CA SER A 187 0.09 20.76 -13.63
C SER A 187 -0.03 22.17 -13.05
N SER A 188 -0.40 23.16 -13.81
CA SER A 188 -0.55 24.56 -13.35
C SER A 188 -1.72 24.78 -12.37
N GLY A 189 -2.57 23.77 -12.13
CA GLY A 189 -3.75 23.85 -11.26
C GLY A 189 -3.68 22.97 -10.02
N GLU A 190 -4.84 22.55 -9.53
CA GLU A 190 -4.95 21.59 -8.42
C GLU A 190 -4.52 20.19 -8.88
N PRO A 191 -3.93 19.39 -7.97
CA PRO A 191 -3.56 18.02 -8.26
C PRO A 191 -4.79 17.16 -8.60
N ILE A 192 -4.71 16.41 -9.69
CA ILE A 192 -5.79 15.52 -10.16
C ILE A 192 -5.41 14.09 -9.86
N PHE A 193 -6.30 13.37 -9.16
CA PHE A 193 -6.13 11.95 -8.86
C PHE A 193 -6.65 11.08 -10.01
N TYR A 194 -5.82 10.15 -10.47
CA TYR A 194 -6.15 9.16 -11.49
C TYR A 194 -6.19 7.76 -10.88
N CYS A 195 -7.38 7.13 -10.90
CA CYS A 195 -7.56 5.79 -10.37
C CYS A 195 -6.83 4.74 -11.19
N ASN A 196 -6.23 3.78 -10.50
CA ASN A 196 -5.77 2.54 -11.11
C ASN A 196 -6.96 1.63 -11.40
N ASN A 197 -7.21 1.37 -12.68
CA ASN A 197 -8.32 0.53 -13.15
C ASN A 197 -7.86 -0.80 -13.74
N THR A 198 -6.56 -1.09 -13.71
CA THR A 198 -5.96 -2.25 -14.38
C THR A 198 -5.40 -3.30 -13.44
N SER A 199 -5.13 -2.95 -12.18
CA SER A 199 -4.63 -3.89 -11.18
C SER A 199 -5.74 -4.69 -10.53
N ILE A 200 -5.38 -5.87 -10.04
CA ILE A 200 -6.19 -6.69 -9.13
C ILE A 200 -6.58 -5.85 -7.91
N LYS A 201 -7.83 -6.00 -7.48
CA LYS A 201 -8.39 -5.34 -6.30
C LYS A 201 -8.75 -6.35 -5.22
N PHE A 202 -8.89 -5.85 -3.99
CA PHE A 202 -9.37 -6.60 -2.86
C PHE A 202 -10.77 -6.11 -2.49
N HIS A 203 -11.72 -7.03 -2.35
CA HIS A 203 -13.11 -6.72 -2.03
C HIS A 203 -13.53 -7.44 -0.76
N ARG A 204 -14.12 -6.71 0.18
CA ARG A 204 -14.84 -7.25 1.32
C ARG A 204 -16.31 -6.93 1.15
N LEU A 205 -17.15 -7.94 1.12
CA LEU A 205 -18.58 -7.79 0.97
C LEU A 205 -19.28 -8.42 2.17
N TYR A 206 -20.19 -7.69 2.76
CA TYR A 206 -20.91 -8.09 3.96
C TYR A 206 -22.40 -8.31 3.65
N ASN A 207 -22.98 -9.42 4.09
CA ASN A 207 -24.40 -9.69 4.01
C ASN A 207 -25.10 -9.09 2.77
N ASP A 208 -25.91 -8.05 2.95
CA ASP A 208 -26.69 -7.42 1.86
C ASP A 208 -25.87 -6.88 0.70
N GLU A 209 -24.61 -6.53 0.92
CA GLU A 209 -23.73 -6.10 -0.17
C GLU A 209 -23.44 -7.24 -1.13
N ILE A 210 -23.42 -8.50 -0.62
CA ILE A 210 -23.20 -9.69 -1.45
C ILE A 210 -24.35 -9.85 -2.45
N LEU A 211 -25.59 -9.65 -2.01
CA LEU A 211 -26.79 -9.75 -2.87
C LEU A 211 -26.87 -8.62 -3.90
N LYS A 212 -26.40 -7.42 -3.54
CA LYS A 212 -26.43 -6.22 -4.38
C LYS A 212 -25.25 -6.10 -5.31
N CYS A 213 -24.21 -6.91 -5.13
CA CYS A 213 -22.97 -6.81 -5.90
C CYS A 213 -23.19 -7.17 -7.37
N ASN A 214 -22.76 -6.27 -8.24
CA ASN A 214 -22.67 -6.60 -9.67
C ASN A 214 -21.38 -7.40 -9.91
N ILE A 215 -21.49 -8.73 -9.79
CA ILE A 215 -20.37 -9.67 -9.93
C ILE A 215 -19.65 -9.50 -11.28
N THR A 216 -20.36 -9.12 -12.35
CA THR A 216 -19.76 -9.00 -13.69
C THR A 216 -18.90 -7.75 -13.85
N SER A 217 -19.03 -6.76 -12.97
CA SER A 217 -18.19 -5.56 -12.96
C SER A 217 -16.82 -5.78 -12.30
N LEU A 218 -16.64 -6.87 -11.56
CA LEU A 218 -15.39 -7.22 -10.90
C LEU A 218 -14.51 -8.07 -11.81
N ASN A 219 -13.18 -7.95 -11.66
CA ASN A 219 -12.24 -8.78 -12.40
C ASN A 219 -12.19 -10.19 -11.80
N GLN A 220 -12.14 -11.23 -12.64
CA GLN A 220 -12.07 -12.63 -12.21
C GLN A 220 -10.84 -12.91 -11.31
N GLU A 221 -9.75 -12.17 -11.49
CA GLU A 221 -8.53 -12.29 -10.70
C GLU A 221 -8.55 -11.45 -9.41
N ASP A 222 -9.63 -10.70 -9.15
CA ASP A 222 -9.75 -9.94 -7.90
C ASP A 222 -9.85 -10.89 -6.70
N TYR A 223 -9.38 -10.42 -5.55
CA TYR A 223 -9.42 -11.10 -4.27
C TYR A 223 -10.70 -10.73 -3.54
N VAL A 224 -11.55 -11.71 -3.20
CA VAL A 224 -12.87 -11.46 -2.63
C VAL A 224 -13.06 -12.20 -1.32
N GLU A 225 -13.42 -11.48 -0.26
CA GLU A 225 -13.91 -12.02 1.01
C GLU A 225 -15.41 -11.76 1.13
N LEU A 226 -16.20 -12.82 1.32
CA LEU A 226 -17.64 -12.75 1.61
C LEU A 226 -17.86 -13.02 3.09
N TYR A 227 -18.34 -12.04 3.81
CA TYR A 227 -18.69 -12.14 5.23
C TYR A 227 -20.19 -12.44 5.35
N VAL A 228 -20.56 -13.68 5.67
CA VAL A 228 -21.92 -14.20 5.67
C VAL A 228 -22.33 -14.64 7.06
N SER A 229 -23.48 -14.16 7.58
CA SER A 229 -24.01 -14.64 8.84
C SER A 229 -24.47 -16.10 8.73
N GLU A 230 -24.46 -16.85 9.83
CA GLU A 230 -24.91 -18.24 9.85
C GLU A 230 -26.35 -18.41 9.32
N ALA A 231 -27.23 -17.48 9.67
CA ALA A 231 -28.63 -17.51 9.19
C ALA A 231 -28.69 -17.35 7.67
N ASN A 232 -27.86 -16.47 7.09
CA ASN A 232 -27.81 -16.24 5.65
C ASN A 232 -27.14 -17.41 4.91
N MET A 233 -26.18 -18.10 5.53
CA MET A 233 -25.56 -19.30 4.93
C MET A 233 -26.55 -20.43 4.66
N ALA A 234 -27.66 -20.51 5.41
CA ALA A 234 -28.73 -21.46 5.22
C ALA A 234 -29.83 -21.01 4.23
N SER A 235 -29.77 -19.76 3.75
CA SER A 235 -30.75 -19.20 2.82
C SER A 235 -30.48 -19.65 1.38
N GLU A 236 -31.51 -20.12 0.67
CA GLU A 236 -31.39 -20.49 -0.75
C GLU A 236 -30.90 -19.35 -1.62
N GLU A 237 -31.32 -18.11 -1.34
CA GLU A 237 -30.91 -16.92 -2.07
C GLU A 237 -29.39 -16.69 -1.95
N TYR A 238 -28.86 -16.78 -0.71
CA TYR A 238 -27.41 -16.62 -0.48
C TYR A 238 -26.61 -17.78 -1.09
N ILE A 239 -27.08 -19.00 -0.96
CA ILE A 239 -26.43 -20.18 -1.57
C ILE A 239 -26.30 -20.00 -3.08
N ALA A 240 -27.40 -19.55 -3.75
CA ALA A 240 -27.38 -19.32 -5.20
C ALA A 240 -26.40 -18.21 -5.61
N VAL A 241 -26.30 -17.14 -4.81
CA VAL A 241 -25.36 -16.03 -5.10
C VAL A 241 -23.91 -16.44 -4.81
N ILE A 242 -23.65 -17.08 -3.68
CA ILE A 242 -22.31 -17.60 -3.32
C ILE A 242 -21.78 -18.55 -4.41
N LYS A 243 -22.65 -19.41 -4.96
CA LYS A 243 -22.28 -20.29 -6.08
C LYS A 243 -21.78 -19.49 -7.28
N LYS A 244 -22.43 -18.38 -7.66
CA LYS A 244 -21.99 -17.51 -8.74
C LYS A 244 -20.62 -16.89 -8.47
N PHE A 245 -20.33 -16.48 -7.21
CA PHE A 245 -19.01 -16.01 -6.82
C PHE A 245 -17.96 -17.11 -6.96
N THR A 246 -18.27 -18.33 -6.49
CA THR A 246 -17.37 -19.49 -6.55
C THR A 246 -17.02 -19.87 -8.01
N GLU A 247 -17.99 -19.78 -8.91
CA GLU A 247 -17.79 -20.08 -10.33
C GLU A 247 -16.97 -18.99 -11.05
N ARG A 248 -16.97 -17.74 -10.53
CA ARG A 248 -16.35 -16.61 -11.21
C ARG A 248 -14.94 -16.29 -10.73
N PHE A 249 -14.69 -16.34 -9.42
CA PHE A 249 -13.43 -15.82 -8.84
C PHE A 249 -12.43 -16.93 -8.53
N ASN A 250 -11.18 -16.70 -8.92
CA ASN A 250 -10.06 -17.59 -8.62
C ASN A 250 -9.59 -17.45 -7.15
N HIS A 251 -9.86 -16.30 -6.52
CA HIS A 251 -9.42 -15.95 -5.16
C HIS A 251 -10.64 -15.53 -4.32
N LEU A 252 -11.34 -16.51 -3.77
CA LEU A 252 -12.55 -16.33 -2.98
C LEU A 252 -12.43 -16.97 -1.61
N TRP A 253 -12.81 -16.24 -0.57
CA TRP A 253 -12.98 -16.72 0.80
C TRP A 253 -14.40 -16.43 1.29
N ILE A 254 -15.03 -17.43 1.90
CA ILE A 254 -16.33 -17.31 2.54
C ILE A 254 -16.09 -17.39 4.04
N ILE A 255 -16.37 -16.30 4.74
CA ILE A 255 -16.08 -16.12 6.17
C ILE A 255 -17.39 -16.07 6.94
N PRO A 256 -17.72 -17.11 7.76
CA PRO A 256 -18.88 -17.09 8.62
C PRO A 256 -18.78 -15.96 9.64
N GLN A 257 -19.84 -15.16 9.76
CA GLN A 257 -19.98 -14.17 10.82
C GLN A 257 -20.83 -14.75 11.94
N VAL A 258 -20.25 -14.99 13.10
CA VAL A 258 -20.99 -15.27 14.32
C VAL A 258 -21.61 -13.94 14.77
N ILE A 259 -22.93 -13.78 14.65
CA ILE A 259 -23.65 -12.69 15.29
C ILE A 259 -23.67 -13.00 16.78
N SER A 260 -22.71 -12.49 17.53
CA SER A 260 -22.86 -12.38 18.96
C SER A 260 -24.07 -11.47 19.19
N SER A 261 -25.16 -12.03 19.72
CA SER A 261 -26.32 -11.26 20.18
C SER A 261 -25.85 -10.35 21.32
N SER A 262 -25.31 -9.18 20.96
CA SER A 262 -24.92 -8.15 21.91
C SER A 262 -26.11 -7.25 22.21
N ASP A 263 -27.02 -7.74 23.02
CA ASP A 263 -27.95 -6.95 23.85
C ASP A 263 -27.86 -7.37 25.32
N THR A 264 -26.65 -7.65 25.79
CA THR A 264 -26.30 -7.58 27.21
C THR A 264 -24.80 -7.39 27.29
N ILE A 265 -24.37 -6.13 27.39
CA ILE A 265 -23.06 -5.81 27.98
C ILE A 265 -23.18 -6.21 29.44
N ASN A 266 -22.94 -7.45 29.76
CA ASN A 266 -22.63 -7.90 31.11
C ASN A 266 -21.13 -8.14 31.17
N GLU A 267 -20.52 -7.36 32.02
CA GLU A 267 -19.21 -7.54 32.58
C GLU A 267 -18.88 -9.02 32.77
N GLY A 268 -17.98 -9.60 32.00
CA GLY A 268 -17.61 -11.00 32.18
C GLY A 268 -16.96 -11.68 30.96
N PHE A 269 -16.70 -10.97 29.86
CA PHE A 269 -15.86 -11.53 28.81
C PHE A 269 -14.39 -11.44 29.27
N THR A 270 -13.98 -12.37 30.12
CA THR A 270 -12.58 -12.77 30.23
C THR A 270 -12.19 -13.29 28.85
N GLY A 271 -11.30 -12.55 28.17
CA GLY A 271 -10.93 -12.80 26.79
C GLY A 271 -10.66 -14.27 26.50
N TYR A 272 -10.97 -14.70 25.30
CA TYR A 272 -10.48 -15.98 24.76
C TYR A 272 -8.99 -16.01 25.00
N ASN A 273 -8.58 -16.89 25.95
CA ASN A 273 -7.19 -17.03 26.25
C ASN A 273 -6.57 -17.72 25.02
N LEU A 274 -5.80 -16.97 24.23
CA LEU A 274 -5.07 -17.48 23.08
C LEU A 274 -4.31 -18.77 23.43
N GLU A 275 -3.88 -18.91 24.67
CA GLU A 275 -3.23 -20.12 25.20
C GLU A 275 -4.14 -21.35 25.11
N ASN A 276 -5.44 -21.24 25.44
CA ASN A 276 -6.37 -22.36 25.40
C ASN A 276 -6.69 -22.77 23.95
N ILE A 277 -6.83 -21.79 23.04
CA ILE A 277 -7.06 -22.07 21.62
C ILE A 277 -5.85 -22.78 20.99
N VAL A 278 -4.64 -22.38 21.36
CA VAL A 278 -3.41 -23.01 20.86
C VAL A 278 -3.27 -24.43 21.41
N GLU A 279 -3.60 -24.66 22.67
CA GLU A 279 -3.57 -25.99 23.30
C GLU A 279 -4.57 -26.96 22.64
N ASP A 280 -5.74 -26.49 22.19
CA ASP A 280 -6.73 -27.31 21.49
C ASP A 280 -6.34 -27.66 20.03
N ILE A 281 -5.47 -26.86 19.41
CA ILE A 281 -5.09 -27.01 17.99
C ILE A 281 -3.73 -27.74 17.85
N ILE A 282 -2.84 -27.65 18.84
CA ILE A 282 -1.53 -28.29 18.79
C ILE A 282 -1.64 -29.81 18.85
N PRO A 283 -1.03 -30.55 17.92
CA PRO A 283 -0.91 -32.00 18.00
C PRO A 283 -0.27 -32.42 19.34
N ASN A 284 -0.84 -33.43 19.99
CA ASN A 284 -0.37 -33.92 21.31
C ASN A 284 1.13 -34.19 21.39
N GLU A 285 1.74 -34.55 20.27
CA GLU A 285 3.20 -34.80 20.16
C GLU A 285 4.04 -33.52 20.34
N LEU A 286 3.47 -32.35 20.06
CA LEU A 286 4.14 -31.06 20.16
C LEU A 286 3.86 -30.30 21.47
N LEU A 287 2.87 -30.71 22.25
CA LEU A 287 2.54 -30.10 23.56
C LEU A 287 3.74 -29.94 24.50
N PRO A 288 4.63 -30.95 24.67
CA PRO A 288 5.80 -30.82 25.55
C PRO A 288 6.81 -29.72 25.11
N TYR A 289 6.86 -29.42 23.82
CA TYR A 289 7.71 -28.34 23.28
C TYR A 289 7.03 -26.99 23.49
N TYR A 290 5.72 -26.90 23.30
CA TYR A 290 4.93 -25.70 23.56
C TYR A 290 5.05 -25.27 25.02
N ASP A 291 4.89 -26.19 25.97
CA ASP A 291 5.04 -25.91 27.39
C ASP A 291 6.42 -25.37 27.77
N LYS A 292 7.49 -25.86 27.14
CA LYS A 292 8.86 -25.33 27.33
C LYS A 292 9.00 -23.89 26.81
N VAL A 293 8.40 -23.57 25.68
CA VAL A 293 8.41 -22.21 25.12
C VAL A 293 7.60 -21.27 26.01
N LYS A 294 6.41 -21.70 26.44
CA LYS A 294 5.52 -20.96 27.34
C LYS A 294 6.20 -20.63 28.67
N ALA A 295 6.87 -21.60 29.27
CA ALA A 295 7.66 -21.41 30.50
C ALA A 295 8.79 -20.40 30.31
N LYS A 296 9.48 -20.43 29.16
CA LYS A 296 10.58 -19.52 28.85
C LYS A 296 10.12 -18.08 28.65
N ILE A 297 8.97 -17.87 28.02
CA ILE A 297 8.36 -16.54 27.83
C ILE A 297 7.94 -15.94 29.18
N LYS A 298 7.33 -16.76 30.07
CA LYS A 298 6.92 -16.33 31.42
C LYS A 298 8.09 -16.00 32.33
N SER A 299 9.29 -16.51 32.07
CA SER A 299 10.49 -16.23 32.88
C SER A 299 11.24 -14.96 32.41
N GLN A 300 10.82 -14.33 31.32
CA GLN A 300 11.45 -13.11 30.76
C GLN A 300 10.62 -11.83 30.99
N ASN A 301 9.42 -11.99 31.55
CA ASN A 301 8.56 -10.90 32.04
C ASN A 301 8.54 -10.88 33.57
#